data_ca3ae20e285b7bf306520700c9164d84
#
_entry.id   ca3ae20e285b7bf306520700c9164d84
#
_cell.length_a   1.000
_cell.length_b   1.000
_cell.length_c   1.000
_cell.angle_alpha   90.00
_cell.angle_beta   90.00
_cell.angle_gamma   90.00
#
_symmetry.space_group_name_H-M   'P 1'
#
loop_
_entity.id
_entity.type
_entity.pdbx_description
1 polymer ?
#
loop_
_entity_poly.entity_id
_entity_poly.type
_entity_poly.pdbx_seq_one_letter_code
_entity_poly.pdbx_strand_id
1 'polypeptide(L)'
;MIVLGFDTATHATAVALRLDDGSVGERRDDPPRGEHPGHATRLLKMARELLGEAGVSWRELQRIAVGVGPGTFTGLRVGVATARGLAQSLDVALVGVSSLAALAEAALGTETVGAAHAP
;
A
#
# COMPACT_ATOMS: atom_id res chain seq x y z
N MET A 1 -4.75 -8.22 12.76
CA MET A 1 -4.86 -8.47 11.31
C MET A 1 -3.65 -7.94 10.59
N ILE A 2 -3.02 -8.74 9.76
CA ILE A 2 -1.84 -8.34 9.00
C ILE A 2 -2.29 -7.76 7.66
N VAL A 3 -1.94 -6.50 7.40
CA VAL A 3 -2.39 -5.76 6.23
C VAL A 3 -1.19 -5.17 5.50
N LEU A 4 -1.14 -5.38 4.20
CA LEU A 4 -0.16 -4.74 3.33
C LEU A 4 -0.86 -3.65 2.54
N GLY A 5 -0.33 -2.44 2.59
CA GLY A 5 -0.91 -1.29 1.93
C GLY A 5 0.03 -0.66 0.92
N PHE A 6 -0.53 -0.15 -0.17
CA PHE A 6 0.20 0.52 -1.23
C PHE A 6 -0.40 1.89 -1.53
N ASP A 7 0.46 2.86 -1.81
CA ASP A 7 0.02 4.13 -2.34
C ASP A 7 0.94 4.57 -3.47
N THR A 8 0.37 4.69 -4.65
CA THR A 8 1.06 5.15 -5.85
C THR A 8 0.35 6.37 -6.46
N ALA A 9 -0.44 7.05 -5.64
CA ALA A 9 -1.25 8.19 -6.10
C ALA A 9 -0.40 9.40 -6.46
N THR A 10 0.80 9.52 -5.91
CA THR A 10 1.73 10.59 -6.21
C THR A 10 2.91 10.06 -7.01
N HIS A 11 3.90 10.92 -7.25
CA HIS A 11 5.15 10.50 -7.89
C HIS A 11 5.90 9.46 -7.03
N ALA A 12 5.72 9.51 -5.74
CA ALA A 12 6.33 8.55 -4.82
C ALA A 12 5.57 7.23 -4.81
N THR A 13 6.30 6.16 -4.54
CA THR A 13 5.72 4.84 -4.27
C THR A 13 5.85 4.58 -2.78
N ALA A 14 4.76 4.30 -2.11
CA ALA A 14 4.76 4.03 -0.69
C ALA A 14 4.14 2.68 -0.40
N VAL A 15 4.74 1.95 0.54
CA VAL A 15 4.26 0.64 0.98
C VAL A 15 4.30 0.59 2.50
N ALA A 16 3.28 0.03 3.10
CA ALA A 16 3.22 -0.12 4.55
C ALA A 16 2.76 -1.54 4.89
N LEU A 17 3.31 -2.08 5.97
CA LEU A 17 2.91 -3.37 6.50
C LEU A 17 2.49 -3.18 7.95
N ARG A 18 1.26 -3.53 8.25
CA ARG A 18 0.74 -3.49 9.61
C ARG A 18 0.63 -4.91 10.16
N LEU A 19 1.14 -5.10 11.35
CA LEU A 19 1.13 -6.41 12.02
C LEU A 19 -0.02 -6.50 13.04
N ASP A 20 -0.24 -7.70 13.54
CA ASP A 20 -1.32 -7.97 14.50
C ASP A 20 -1.23 -7.14 15.77
N ASP A 21 -0.02 -6.82 16.20
CA ASP A 21 0.20 -6.00 17.39
C ASP A 21 0.02 -4.50 17.17
N GLY A 22 -0.35 -4.13 15.95
CA GLY A 22 -0.54 -2.73 15.58
C GLY A 22 0.72 -2.02 15.11
N SER A 23 1.87 -2.67 15.16
CA SER A 23 3.11 -2.06 14.65
C SER A 23 3.04 -1.93 13.14
N VAL A 24 3.68 -0.89 12.61
CA VAL A 24 3.67 -0.57 11.20
C VAL A 24 5.09 -0.33 10.71
N GLY A 25 5.46 -1.02 9.64
CA GLY A 25 6.69 -0.75 8.90
C GLY A 25 6.35 -0.05 7.60
N GLU A 26 7.20 0.86 7.16
CA GLU A 26 6.96 1.63 5.96
C GLU A 26 8.20 1.71 5.09
N ARG A 27 7.98 1.80 3.78
CA ARG A 27 9.00 2.09 2.79
C ARG A 27 8.45 3.10 1.81
N ARG A 28 9.32 3.99 1.36
CA ARG A 28 8.93 5.00 0.40
C ARG A 28 10.04 5.20 -0.61
N ASP A 29 9.67 5.33 -1.87
CA ASP A 29 10.60 5.64 -2.95
C ASP A 29 10.15 6.93 -3.61
N ASP A 30 11.01 7.96 -3.55
CA ASP A 30 10.78 9.26 -4.17
C ASP A 30 11.78 9.42 -5.30
N PRO A 31 11.43 9.04 -6.55
CA PRO A 31 12.38 9.15 -7.66
C PRO A 31 12.79 10.60 -7.88
N PRO A 32 14.01 10.83 -8.37
CA PRO A 32 14.44 12.18 -8.71
C PRO A 32 13.50 12.84 -9.69
N ARG A 33 13.44 14.17 -9.61
CA ARG A 33 12.60 14.95 -10.50
C ARG A 33 12.98 14.69 -11.95
N GLY A 34 11.98 14.43 -12.79
CA GLY A 34 12.18 14.18 -14.20
C GLY A 34 12.35 12.71 -14.56
N GLU A 35 12.47 11.84 -13.57
CA GLU A 35 12.50 10.41 -13.81
C GLU A 35 11.11 9.82 -13.71
N HIS A 36 10.86 8.76 -14.44
CA HIS A 36 9.60 8.04 -14.34
C HIS A 36 9.56 7.26 -13.05
N PRO A 37 8.45 7.32 -12.30
CA PRO A 37 8.30 6.48 -11.14
C PRO A 37 8.21 5.02 -11.57
N GLY A 38 9.03 4.16 -10.98
CA GLY A 38 8.99 2.73 -11.23
C GLY A 38 8.01 2.03 -10.31
N HIS A 39 6.76 2.49 -10.29
CA HIS A 39 5.78 2.03 -9.29
C HIS A 39 5.66 0.52 -9.19
N ALA A 40 5.46 -0.16 -10.31
CA ALA A 40 5.21 -1.61 -10.27
C ALA A 40 6.41 -2.38 -9.72
N THR A 41 7.61 -2.04 -10.19
CA THR A 41 8.84 -2.70 -9.77
C THR A 41 9.17 -2.38 -8.31
N ARG A 42 9.09 -1.10 -7.96
CA ARG A 42 9.44 -0.64 -6.61
C ARG A 42 8.46 -1.16 -5.56
N LEU A 43 7.19 -1.18 -5.90
CA LEU A 43 6.14 -1.58 -5.00
C LEU A 43 6.35 -3.01 -4.49
N LEU A 44 6.55 -3.96 -5.39
CA LEU A 44 6.73 -5.35 -5.02
C LEU A 44 8.05 -5.58 -4.28
N LYS A 45 9.10 -4.88 -4.68
CA LYS A 45 10.38 -4.97 -4.01
C LYS A 45 10.30 -4.48 -2.57
N MET A 46 9.70 -3.32 -2.36
CA MET A 46 9.55 -2.76 -1.02
C MET A 46 8.64 -3.60 -0.14
N ALA A 47 7.57 -4.14 -0.71
CA ALA A 47 6.68 -5.04 0.01
C ALA A 47 7.44 -6.28 0.49
N ARG A 48 8.23 -6.87 -0.39
CA ARG A 48 9.02 -8.05 -0.04
C ARG A 48 10.03 -7.74 1.06
N GLU A 49 10.67 -6.59 1.00
CA GLU A 49 11.61 -6.16 2.03
C GLU A 49 10.93 -6.01 3.39
N LEU A 50 9.77 -5.37 3.42
CA LEU A 50 9.01 -5.20 4.66
C LEU A 50 8.58 -6.54 5.25
N LEU A 51 8.09 -7.43 4.42
CA LEU A 51 7.69 -8.77 4.86
C LEU A 51 8.89 -9.52 5.45
N GLY A 52 10.02 -9.47 4.75
CA GLY A 52 11.24 -10.13 5.21
C GLY A 52 11.73 -9.59 6.55
N GLU A 53 11.70 -8.29 6.75
CA GLU A 53 12.11 -7.66 8.00
C GLU A 53 11.20 -8.04 9.16
N ALA A 54 9.92 -8.19 8.88
CA ALA A 54 8.93 -8.56 9.90
C ALA A 54 8.84 -10.07 10.13
N GLY A 55 9.50 -10.87 9.31
CA GLY A 55 9.39 -12.32 9.41
C GLY A 55 8.02 -12.85 9.00
N VAL A 56 7.34 -12.14 8.11
CA VAL A 56 5.99 -12.48 7.66
C VAL A 56 6.05 -12.95 6.22
N SER A 57 5.35 -14.03 5.92
CA SER A 57 5.24 -14.51 4.55
C SER A 57 4.06 -13.86 3.83
N TRP A 58 4.06 -13.92 2.51
CA TRP A 58 2.94 -13.43 1.71
C TRP A 58 1.62 -14.07 2.10
N ARG A 59 1.65 -15.35 2.45
CA ARG A 59 0.43 -16.10 2.81
C ARG A 59 -0.16 -15.72 4.15
N GLU A 60 0.61 -15.05 4.99
CA GLU A 60 0.13 -14.55 6.27
C GLU A 60 -0.64 -13.24 6.14
N LEU A 61 -0.58 -12.60 4.99
CA LEU A 61 -1.37 -11.40 4.73
C LEU A 61 -2.85 -11.72 4.72
N GLN A 62 -3.62 -10.90 5.40
CA GLN A 62 -5.06 -11.08 5.56
C GLN A 62 -5.86 -10.08 4.75
N ARG A 63 -5.22 -9.00 4.32
CA ARG A 63 -5.87 -7.95 3.54
C ARG A 63 -4.84 -7.15 2.77
N ILE A 64 -5.24 -6.69 1.59
CA ILE A 64 -4.46 -5.74 0.80
C ILE A 64 -5.23 -4.43 0.78
N ALA A 65 -4.55 -3.32 1.09
CA ALA A 65 -5.13 -1.99 1.00
C ALA A 65 -4.42 -1.21 -0.11
N VAL A 66 -5.14 -0.39 -0.85
CA VAL A 66 -4.56 0.41 -1.92
C VAL A 66 -5.16 1.81 -1.91
N GLY A 67 -4.31 2.82 -2.06
CA GLY A 67 -4.74 4.19 -2.23
C GLY A 67 -5.44 4.35 -3.57
N VAL A 68 -6.67 4.89 -3.54
CA VAL A 68 -7.48 5.09 -4.74
C VAL A 68 -7.59 6.55 -5.14
N GLY A 69 -6.83 7.43 -4.53
CA GLY A 69 -6.77 8.83 -4.89
C GLY A 69 -7.22 9.76 -3.78
N PRO A 70 -7.22 11.05 -4.03
CA PRO A 70 -6.85 11.70 -5.30
C PRO A 70 -5.37 11.56 -5.62
N GLY A 71 -5.03 11.56 -6.91
CA GLY A 71 -3.64 11.43 -7.36
C GLY A 71 -3.55 11.32 -8.87
N THR A 72 -2.36 10.98 -9.36
CA THR A 72 -2.13 10.84 -10.79
C THR A 72 -2.86 9.61 -11.33
N PHE A 73 -3.45 9.76 -12.51
CA PHE A 73 -4.20 8.68 -13.13
C PHE A 73 -3.33 7.44 -13.37
N THR A 74 -2.14 7.66 -13.91
CA THR A 74 -1.20 6.57 -14.22
C THR A 74 -0.76 5.85 -12.95
N GLY A 75 -0.39 6.59 -11.91
CA GLY A 75 0.04 6.01 -10.65
C GLY A 75 -1.06 5.18 -10.00
N LEU A 76 -2.27 5.71 -9.98
CA LEU A 76 -3.40 4.99 -9.40
C LEU A 76 -3.68 3.67 -10.12
N ARG A 77 -3.59 3.67 -11.44
CA ARG A 77 -3.83 2.45 -12.22
C ARG A 77 -2.82 1.37 -11.89
N VAL A 78 -1.55 1.73 -11.76
CA VAL A 78 -0.49 0.77 -11.42
C VAL A 78 -0.73 0.17 -10.04
N GLY A 79 -1.01 1.00 -9.05
CA GLY A 79 -1.25 0.54 -7.69
C GLY A 79 -2.47 -0.36 -7.60
N VAL A 80 -3.58 0.04 -8.19
CA VAL A 80 -4.83 -0.73 -8.15
C VAL A 80 -4.66 -2.06 -8.88
N ALA A 81 -4.03 -2.06 -10.06
CA ALA A 81 -3.82 -3.29 -10.81
C ALA A 81 -2.93 -4.27 -10.04
N THR A 82 -1.86 -3.78 -9.42
CA THR A 82 -0.96 -4.61 -8.62
C THR A 82 -1.68 -5.16 -7.39
N ALA A 83 -2.44 -4.33 -6.71
CA ALA A 83 -3.19 -4.74 -5.53
C ALA A 83 -4.23 -5.79 -5.86
N ARG A 84 -4.94 -5.64 -6.97
CA ARG A 84 -5.91 -6.65 -7.43
C ARG A 84 -5.24 -7.97 -7.72
N GLY A 85 -4.12 -7.95 -8.42
CA GLY A 85 -3.39 -9.17 -8.73
C GLY A 85 -2.93 -9.90 -7.48
N LEU A 86 -2.40 -9.17 -6.51
CA LEU A 86 -1.97 -9.76 -5.24
C LEU A 86 -3.15 -10.30 -4.44
N ALA A 87 -4.22 -9.54 -4.31
CA ALA A 87 -5.38 -9.98 -3.54
C ALA A 87 -6.00 -11.25 -4.15
N GLN A 88 -6.07 -11.30 -5.47
CA GLN A 88 -6.57 -12.46 -6.17
C GLN A 88 -5.66 -13.67 -5.99
N SER A 89 -4.36 -13.49 -6.14
CA SER A 89 -3.38 -14.57 -5.97
C SER A 89 -3.35 -15.13 -4.56
N LEU A 90 -3.53 -14.27 -3.58
CA LEU A 90 -3.47 -14.65 -2.16
C LEU A 90 -4.84 -15.01 -1.60
N ASP A 91 -5.89 -14.78 -2.36
CA ASP A 91 -7.28 -15.00 -1.94
C ASP A 91 -7.60 -14.22 -0.66
N VAL A 92 -7.28 -12.94 -0.66
CA VAL A 92 -7.56 -12.04 0.46
C VAL A 92 -8.38 -10.84 -0.01
N ALA A 93 -9.02 -10.17 0.93
CA ALA A 93 -9.84 -9.00 0.63
C ALA A 93 -8.98 -7.84 0.16
N LEU A 94 -9.51 -7.08 -0.78
CA LEU A 94 -8.91 -5.84 -1.28
C LEU A 94 -9.75 -4.67 -0.78
N VAL A 95 -9.10 -3.68 -0.21
CA VAL A 95 -9.76 -2.48 0.32
C VAL A 95 -9.14 -1.26 -0.32
N GLY A 96 -9.98 -0.41 -0.92
CA GLY A 96 -9.52 0.88 -1.40
C GLY A 96 -9.60 1.92 -0.29
N VAL A 97 -8.58 2.76 -0.17
CA VAL A 97 -8.58 3.85 0.79
C VAL A 97 -8.24 5.15 0.08
N SER A 98 -8.85 6.24 0.54
CA SER A 98 -8.49 7.55 0.01
C SER A 98 -7.08 7.89 0.46
N SER A 99 -6.23 8.30 -0.46
CA SER A 99 -4.87 8.75 -0.11
C SER A 99 -4.93 9.92 0.85
N LEU A 100 -5.92 10.78 0.71
CA LEU A 100 -6.12 11.91 1.61
C LEU A 100 -6.53 11.44 3.01
N ALA A 101 -7.39 10.43 3.09
CA ALA A 101 -7.79 9.85 4.37
C ALA A 101 -6.60 9.19 5.07
N ALA A 102 -5.77 8.48 4.32
CA ALA A 102 -4.57 7.87 4.87
C ALA A 102 -3.62 8.92 5.43
N LEU A 103 -3.46 10.04 4.72
CA LEU A 103 -2.63 11.14 5.16
C LEU A 103 -3.19 11.77 6.44
N ALA A 104 -4.50 11.96 6.50
CA ALA A 104 -5.16 12.53 7.67
C ALA A 104 -4.96 11.63 8.90
N GLU A 105 -5.09 10.34 8.73
CA GLU A 105 -4.87 9.39 9.81
C GLU A 105 -3.44 9.40 10.31
N ALA A 106 -2.48 9.44 9.41
CA ALA A 106 -1.09 9.54 9.76
C ALA A 106 -0.82 10.81 10.57
N ALA A 107 -1.45 11.94 10.20
CA ALA A 107 -1.29 13.20 10.90
C ALA A 107 -1.93 13.18 12.28
N LEU A 108 -3.04 12.46 12.45
CA LEU A 108 -3.77 12.40 13.70
C LEU A 108 -3.32 11.25 14.61
N GLY A 109 -2.51 10.35 14.09
CA GLY A 109 -2.05 9.20 14.85
C GLY A 109 -3.13 8.17 15.12
N THR A 110 -4.20 8.16 14.33
CA THR A 110 -5.25 7.17 14.46
C THR A 110 -4.98 5.98 13.58
N GLU A 111 -5.50 4.84 13.95
CA GLU A 111 -5.32 3.61 13.18
C GLU A 111 -6.48 3.30 12.26
N THR A 112 -7.57 3.96 12.45
CA THR A 112 -8.76 3.66 11.70
C THR A 112 -8.65 4.24 10.32
N VAL A 113 -8.21 3.49 9.44
CA VAL A 113 -8.21 3.90 8.06
C VAL A 113 -9.64 4.15 7.68
N GLY A 114 -9.92 5.37 7.34
CA GLY A 114 -11.25 5.77 6.93
C GLY A 114 -11.75 4.80 5.92
N ALA A 115 -12.29 3.77 6.42
CA ALA A 115 -12.68 2.57 5.82
C ALA A 115 -13.27 2.80 4.48
N ALA A 116 -12.39 3.01 3.62
CA ALA A 116 -12.84 3.07 2.29
C ALA A 116 -13.39 1.72 1.98
N HIS A 117 -14.33 1.69 1.28
CA HIS A 117 -15.05 0.52 0.95
C HIS A 117 -14.31 -0.29 -0.08
N ALA A 118 -14.39 -1.56 0.02
CA ALA A 118 -13.95 -2.43 -1.03
C ALA A 118 -14.69 -2.02 -2.30
N PRO A 119 -14.00 -1.81 -3.35
CA PRO A 119 -14.63 -1.49 -4.62
C PRO A 119 -15.48 -2.64 -5.13
#